data_4599cee1d6043f9d5e50a68f8f4f6778
#
_entry.id   4599cee1d6043f9d5e50a68f8f4f6778
#
_cell.length_a   1.000
_cell.length_b   1.000
_cell.length_c   1.000
_cell.angle_alpha   90.00
_cell.angle_beta   90.00
_cell.angle_gamma   90.00
#
_symmetry.space_group_name_H-M   'P 1'
#
loop_
_entity.id
_entity.type
_entity.pdbx_description
1 polymer ?
#
loop_
_entity_poly.entity_id
_entity_poly.type
_entity_poly.pdbx_seq_one_letter_code
_entity_poly.pdbx_strand_id
1 'polypeptide(L)'
;MKYATAILALSTLAASAPAPIPQDKPSGHEVEITAVTYGGTGCPDKTVQGLLSDDKTTITLSFDQYTVQSGPSIPATERRKFCQLQLKLKYPSGFQYSVFGADYRGYASLEKEVTGTAQSTYYFSGQQNQTVIPTTFKGPMEGNYLKHDEVDAGSTVWSPCGEQGMLNIKSEVRIVPMTAKGLNLLTVDTVDAKFSQKYYVQWQKCDGKTGGGSGGQPIGRPPMPGFDEGNLGREVDLN
;
A
#
# COMPACT_ATOMS: atom_id res chain seq x y z
N MET A 1 -42.33 -34.39 62.08
CA MET A 1 -42.29 -33.51 60.85
C MET A 1 -40.87 -32.95 60.75
N LYS A 2 -40.09 -33.44 59.80
CA LYS A 2 -38.68 -33.04 59.64
C LYS A 2 -38.61 -32.20 58.33
N TYR A 3 -38.33 -30.93 58.44
CA TYR A 3 -38.13 -30.05 57.27
C TYR A 3 -36.64 -30.10 56.92
N ALA A 4 -36.37 -30.56 55.69
CA ALA A 4 -35.03 -30.51 55.10
C ALA A 4 -34.93 -29.22 54.28
N THR A 5 -34.06 -28.31 54.69
CA THR A 5 -33.71 -27.08 53.98
C THR A 5 -32.65 -27.42 52.95
N ALA A 6 -32.98 -27.32 51.66
CA ALA A 6 -32.02 -27.44 50.55
C ALA A 6 -31.40 -26.08 50.32
N ILE A 7 -30.07 -25.99 50.47
CA ILE A 7 -29.28 -24.81 50.13
C ILE A 7 -28.86 -24.94 48.67
N LEU A 8 -29.38 -24.06 47.77
CA LEU A 8 -28.90 -23.92 46.40
C LEU A 8 -27.62 -23.06 46.39
N ALA A 9 -26.51 -23.66 46.06
CA ALA A 9 -25.25 -22.94 45.81
C ALA A 9 -25.29 -22.39 44.38
N LEU A 10 -25.41 -21.05 44.19
CA LEU A 10 -25.19 -20.38 42.94
C LEU A 10 -23.68 -20.28 42.67
N SER A 11 -23.18 -21.06 41.71
CA SER A 11 -21.83 -20.91 41.18
C SER A 11 -21.79 -19.77 40.17
N THR A 12 -21.19 -18.63 40.54
CA THR A 12 -20.91 -17.51 39.63
C THR A 12 -19.77 -17.90 38.68
N LEU A 13 -20.07 -18.11 37.40
CA LEU A 13 -19.08 -18.21 36.36
C LEU A 13 -18.45 -16.80 36.14
N ALA A 14 -17.26 -16.59 36.65
CA ALA A 14 -16.46 -15.41 36.31
C ALA A 14 -16.01 -15.53 34.83
N ALA A 15 -16.64 -14.78 33.95
CA ALA A 15 -16.17 -14.60 32.57
C ALA A 15 -14.84 -13.85 32.62
N SER A 16 -13.72 -14.53 32.39
CA SER A 16 -12.44 -13.88 32.17
C SER A 16 -12.49 -13.10 30.85
N ALA A 17 -12.53 -11.77 30.92
CA ALA A 17 -12.35 -10.93 29.73
C ALA A 17 -10.95 -11.23 29.14
N PRO A 18 -10.84 -11.42 27.83
CA PRO A 18 -9.53 -11.59 27.21
C PRO A 18 -8.67 -10.35 27.51
N ALA A 19 -7.44 -10.58 28.00
CA ALA A 19 -6.49 -9.50 28.22
C ALA A 19 -6.23 -8.79 26.89
N PRO A 20 -6.15 -7.44 26.86
CA PRO A 20 -5.84 -6.71 25.66
C PRO A 20 -4.48 -7.18 25.13
N ILE A 21 -4.46 -7.68 23.89
CA ILE A 21 -3.22 -8.05 23.20
C ILE A 21 -2.35 -6.79 23.12
N PRO A 22 -1.08 -6.82 23.58
CA PRO A 22 -0.20 -5.66 23.48
C PRO A 22 -0.15 -5.20 22.03
N GLN A 23 -0.55 -3.97 21.77
CA GLN A 23 -0.44 -3.40 20.42
C GLN A 23 1.05 -3.14 20.15
N ASP A 24 1.65 -3.94 19.29
CA ASP A 24 3.05 -3.79 18.89
C ASP A 24 3.26 -2.64 17.87
N LYS A 25 2.40 -1.64 17.91
CA LYS A 25 2.48 -0.43 17.08
C LYS A 25 2.69 0.80 17.96
N PRO A 26 3.42 1.83 17.47
CA PRO A 26 3.58 3.07 18.21
C PRO A 26 2.24 3.81 18.38
N SER A 27 2.14 4.67 19.39
CA SER A 27 0.96 5.52 19.56
C SER A 27 0.81 6.50 18.39
N GLY A 28 -0.43 6.83 18.04
CA GLY A 28 -0.73 7.64 16.86
C GLY A 28 -0.08 9.04 16.85
N HIS A 29 0.26 9.60 18.00
CA HIS A 29 0.88 10.92 18.12
C HIS A 29 2.40 10.93 17.91
N GLU A 30 3.04 9.76 17.90
CA GLU A 30 4.50 9.63 17.82
C GLU A 30 5.00 9.35 16.41
N VAL A 31 4.10 9.15 15.45
CA VAL A 31 4.45 8.85 14.05
C VAL A 31 3.95 9.93 13.12
N GLU A 32 4.85 10.53 12.36
CA GLU A 32 4.53 11.56 11.38
C GLU A 32 5.41 11.47 10.13
N ILE A 33 4.89 11.89 8.98
CA ILE A 33 5.70 12.15 7.79
C ILE A 33 6.28 13.57 7.94
N THR A 34 7.60 13.66 8.14
CA THR A 34 8.31 14.93 8.34
C THR A 34 8.78 15.58 7.05
N ALA A 35 8.96 14.79 6.00
CA ALA A 35 9.31 15.28 4.67
C ALA A 35 8.86 14.31 3.58
N VAL A 36 8.42 14.87 2.45
CA VAL A 36 8.17 14.15 1.20
C VAL A 36 8.94 14.87 0.12
N THR A 37 9.89 14.18 -0.53
CA THR A 37 10.58 14.67 -1.71
C THR A 37 10.31 13.72 -2.86
N TYR A 38 10.21 14.22 -4.07
CA TYR A 38 9.91 13.41 -5.24
C TYR A 38 10.44 14.03 -6.52
N GLY A 39 10.55 13.20 -7.56
CA GLY A 39 10.94 13.63 -8.90
C GLY A 39 10.79 12.50 -9.90
N GLY A 40 10.52 12.87 -11.14
CA GLY A 40 10.35 11.92 -12.23
C GLY A 40 9.38 12.41 -13.30
N THR A 41 9.31 11.68 -14.40
CA THR A 41 8.44 12.04 -15.54
C THR A 41 6.94 11.82 -15.26
N GLY A 42 6.60 11.06 -14.22
CA GLY A 42 5.22 10.81 -13.76
C GLY A 42 4.77 11.70 -12.62
N CYS A 43 5.68 12.50 -12.06
CA CYS A 43 5.39 13.38 -10.93
C CYS A 43 6.18 14.70 -11.06
N PRO A 44 5.75 15.60 -11.96
CA PRO A 44 6.31 16.95 -12.04
C PRO A 44 6.20 17.68 -10.70
N ASP A 45 6.92 18.80 -10.59
CA ASP A 45 6.91 19.62 -9.38
C ASP A 45 5.48 20.02 -8.98
N LYS A 46 5.18 19.94 -7.69
CA LYS A 46 3.87 20.27 -7.07
C LYS A 46 2.69 19.37 -7.45
N THR A 47 2.93 18.17 -8.00
CA THR A 47 1.88 17.23 -8.41
C THR A 47 1.73 16.02 -7.50
N VAL A 48 2.45 15.96 -6.39
CA VAL A 48 2.36 14.83 -5.43
C VAL A 48 2.08 15.34 -4.03
N GLN A 49 1.15 14.67 -3.36
CA GLN A 49 0.83 14.86 -1.95
C GLN A 49 0.92 13.54 -1.20
N GLY A 50 1.46 13.56 0.01
CA GLY A 50 1.54 12.40 0.90
C GLY A 50 0.72 12.61 2.17
N LEU A 51 -0.08 11.62 2.53
CA LEU A 51 -0.89 11.60 3.74
C LEU A 51 -0.68 10.30 4.51
N LEU A 52 -0.50 10.39 5.82
CA LEU A 52 -0.48 9.25 6.74
C LEU A 52 -1.83 9.18 7.46
N SER A 53 -2.45 7.98 7.49
CA SER A 53 -3.71 7.76 8.21
C SER A 53 -3.55 7.99 9.72
N ASP A 54 -4.66 8.29 10.42
CA ASP A 54 -4.64 8.56 11.86
C ASP A 54 -4.16 7.37 12.67
N ASP A 55 -4.50 6.17 12.25
CA ASP A 55 -4.07 4.90 12.88
C ASP A 55 -2.65 4.46 12.51
N LYS A 56 -1.95 5.23 11.64
CA LYS A 56 -0.57 4.99 11.18
C LYS A 56 -0.34 3.67 10.45
N THR A 57 -1.39 3.14 9.87
CA THR A 57 -1.33 1.88 9.10
C THR A 57 -1.33 2.07 7.59
N THR A 58 -1.55 3.31 7.12
CA THR A 58 -1.66 3.59 5.69
C THR A 58 -0.97 4.89 5.30
N ILE A 59 -0.15 4.82 4.25
CA ILE A 59 0.42 5.98 3.57
C ILE A 59 -0.31 6.12 2.24
N THR A 60 -0.96 7.26 2.00
CA THR A 60 -1.62 7.57 0.74
C THR A 60 -0.79 8.61 -0.03
N LEU A 61 -0.45 8.31 -1.27
CA LEU A 61 0.19 9.24 -2.21
C LEU A 61 -0.81 9.60 -3.30
N SER A 62 -1.09 10.88 -3.46
CA SER A 62 -1.96 11.40 -4.53
C SER A 62 -1.10 12.06 -5.60
N PHE A 63 -1.46 11.86 -6.87
CA PHE A 63 -0.75 12.39 -8.03
C PHE A 63 -1.73 13.11 -8.95
N ASP A 64 -1.35 14.23 -9.52
CA ASP A 64 -2.23 15.02 -10.39
C ASP A 64 -1.98 14.77 -11.88
N GLN A 65 -0.86 14.14 -12.27
CA GLN A 65 -0.43 14.01 -13.66
C GLN A 65 0.27 12.68 -14.00
N TYR A 66 -0.15 11.58 -13.38
CA TYR A 66 0.55 10.32 -13.58
C TYR A 66 -0.15 9.43 -14.63
N THR A 67 0.02 9.79 -15.89
CA THR A 67 -0.65 9.15 -17.04
C THR A 67 0.37 8.67 -18.06
N VAL A 68 0.19 7.45 -18.58
CA VAL A 68 0.92 6.92 -19.73
C VAL A 68 -0.04 6.68 -20.90
N GLN A 69 0.47 6.89 -22.11
CA GLN A 69 -0.29 6.74 -23.34
C GLN A 69 0.53 6.03 -24.41
N SER A 70 -0.14 5.27 -25.28
CA SER A 70 0.45 4.73 -26.50
C SER A 70 -0.53 4.80 -27.67
N GLY A 71 -0.02 4.93 -28.87
CA GLY A 71 -0.83 5.01 -30.09
C GLY A 71 -0.05 5.64 -31.25
N PRO A 72 -0.69 5.75 -32.44
CA PRO A 72 0.00 6.14 -33.69
C PRO A 72 0.67 7.50 -33.64
N SER A 73 0.23 8.45 -32.91
CA SER A 73 0.83 9.80 -32.85
C SER A 73 1.41 10.14 -31.50
N ILE A 74 1.51 9.13 -30.62
CA ILE A 74 1.99 9.33 -29.25
C ILE A 74 3.50 9.13 -29.19
N PRO A 75 4.27 10.11 -28.69
CA PRO A 75 5.72 9.96 -28.49
C PRO A 75 6.08 8.77 -27.62
N ALA A 76 7.22 8.14 -27.90
CA ALA A 76 7.68 6.99 -27.11
C ALA A 76 7.88 7.31 -25.63
N THR A 77 8.18 8.56 -25.31
CA THR A 77 8.36 9.06 -23.92
C THR A 77 7.08 9.02 -23.10
N GLU A 78 5.90 9.03 -23.75
CA GLU A 78 4.60 8.99 -23.06
C GLU A 78 4.19 7.57 -22.65
N ARG A 79 4.85 6.55 -23.16
CA ARG A 79 4.50 5.14 -22.90
C ARG A 79 5.02 4.61 -21.58
N ARG A 80 5.94 5.34 -20.96
CA ARG A 80 6.54 5.00 -19.69
C ARG A 80 6.78 6.25 -18.87
N LYS A 81 6.24 6.27 -17.68
CA LYS A 81 6.47 7.33 -16.68
C LYS A 81 6.96 6.68 -15.39
N PHE A 82 7.75 7.43 -14.64
CA PHE A 82 8.17 6.99 -13.32
C PHE A 82 8.16 8.17 -12.34
N CYS A 83 8.02 7.83 -11.07
CA CYS A 83 8.14 8.76 -9.96
C CYS A 83 9.00 8.12 -8.86
N GLN A 84 10.08 8.77 -8.48
CA GLN A 84 10.89 8.41 -7.32
C GLN A 84 10.47 9.29 -6.16
N LEU A 85 10.01 8.67 -5.08
CA LEU A 85 9.59 9.36 -3.86
C LEU A 85 10.51 8.97 -2.71
N GLN A 86 10.74 9.92 -1.81
CA GLN A 86 11.45 9.71 -0.56
C GLN A 86 10.59 10.29 0.56
N LEU A 87 10.18 9.41 1.47
CA LEU A 87 9.36 9.77 2.64
C LEU A 87 10.22 9.61 3.89
N LYS A 88 10.34 10.69 4.64
CA LYS A 88 10.99 10.68 5.94
C LYS A 88 9.91 10.54 7.01
N LEU A 89 9.87 9.40 7.67
CA LEU A 89 9.00 9.17 8.81
C LEU A 89 9.79 9.34 10.10
N LYS A 90 9.21 10.09 11.03
CA LYS A 90 9.63 10.11 12.44
C LYS A 90 8.77 9.10 13.19
N TYR A 91 9.39 8.27 14.00
CA TYR A 91 8.73 7.27 14.86
C TYR A 91 9.58 6.99 16.10
N PRO A 92 8.98 6.44 17.19
CA PRO A 92 9.71 6.24 18.45
C PRO A 92 10.78 5.16 18.32
N SER A 93 11.82 5.30 19.15
CA SER A 93 12.84 4.28 19.29
C SER A 93 12.23 2.95 19.77
N GLY A 94 12.80 1.84 19.33
CA GLY A 94 12.29 0.50 19.66
C GLY A 94 11.22 -0.03 18.70
N PHE A 95 10.87 0.72 17.64
CA PHE A 95 9.98 0.28 16.59
C PHE A 95 10.66 0.29 15.22
N GLN A 96 10.15 -0.52 14.33
CA GLN A 96 10.44 -0.52 12.91
C GLN A 96 9.14 -0.77 12.13
N TYR A 97 9.09 -0.36 10.86
CA TYR A 97 7.93 -0.53 9.99
C TYR A 97 8.31 -1.12 8.64
N SER A 98 7.32 -1.68 7.98
CA SER A 98 7.44 -2.19 6.61
C SER A 98 6.17 -1.87 5.81
N VAL A 99 6.31 -1.76 4.50
CA VAL A 99 5.18 -1.76 3.56
C VAL A 99 4.92 -3.20 3.14
N PHE A 100 3.70 -3.69 3.31
CA PHE A 100 3.34 -5.08 3.03
C PHE A 100 2.29 -5.24 1.93
N GLY A 101 1.67 -4.16 1.48
CA GLY A 101 0.70 -4.18 0.40
C GLY A 101 0.47 -2.78 -0.17
N ALA A 102 -0.16 -2.73 -1.33
CA ALA A 102 -0.51 -1.48 -2.00
C ALA A 102 -1.82 -1.61 -2.79
N ASP A 103 -2.62 -0.54 -2.77
CA ASP A 103 -3.75 -0.35 -3.66
C ASP A 103 -3.38 0.64 -4.75
N TYR A 104 -3.75 0.31 -5.98
CA TYR A 104 -3.64 1.18 -7.14
C TYR A 104 -5.02 1.49 -7.68
N ARG A 105 -5.35 2.74 -7.75
CA ARG A 105 -6.63 3.23 -8.28
C ARG A 105 -6.38 4.11 -9.50
N GLY A 106 -7.18 3.94 -10.55
CA GLY A 106 -7.07 4.74 -11.74
C GLY A 106 -8.06 4.32 -12.83
N TYR A 107 -7.75 4.71 -14.06
CA TYR A 107 -8.52 4.38 -15.25
C TYR A 107 -7.63 3.72 -16.32
N ALA A 108 -8.13 2.71 -17.00
CA ALA A 108 -7.46 2.07 -18.12
C ALA A 108 -8.38 2.03 -19.34
N SER A 109 -7.81 2.35 -20.51
CA SER A 109 -8.37 2.10 -21.83
C SER A 109 -7.29 1.43 -22.66
N LEU A 110 -7.35 0.11 -22.76
CA LEU A 110 -6.35 -0.73 -23.40
C LEU A 110 -7.00 -1.60 -24.48
N GLU A 111 -6.46 -1.55 -25.70
CA GLU A 111 -6.89 -2.43 -26.77
C GLU A 111 -6.53 -3.89 -26.51
N LYS A 112 -7.12 -4.79 -27.29
CA LYS A 112 -6.76 -6.22 -27.27
C LYS A 112 -5.24 -6.38 -27.52
N GLU A 113 -4.61 -7.29 -26.77
CA GLU A 113 -3.17 -7.57 -26.83
C GLU A 113 -2.27 -6.47 -26.28
N VAL A 114 -2.83 -5.37 -25.78
CA VAL A 114 -2.09 -4.34 -25.07
C VAL A 114 -2.03 -4.64 -23.59
N THR A 115 -0.89 -4.43 -23.01
CA THR A 115 -0.66 -4.65 -21.58
C THR A 115 -0.14 -3.37 -20.95
N GLY A 116 -0.82 -2.95 -19.89
CA GLY A 116 -0.34 -1.93 -18.97
C GLY A 116 0.33 -2.59 -17.75
N THR A 117 1.32 -1.94 -17.19
CA THR A 117 1.94 -2.37 -15.93
C THR A 117 2.14 -1.17 -15.03
N ALA A 118 1.68 -1.26 -13.79
CA ALA A 118 2.08 -0.39 -12.70
C ALA A 118 2.98 -1.20 -11.76
N GLN A 119 4.11 -0.64 -11.34
CA GLN A 119 5.05 -1.32 -10.49
C GLN A 119 5.58 -0.36 -9.44
N SER A 120 5.56 -0.78 -8.19
CA SER A 120 6.23 -0.07 -7.10
C SER A 120 7.40 -0.90 -6.56
N THR A 121 8.53 -0.24 -6.39
CA THR A 121 9.71 -0.78 -5.71
C THR A 121 9.97 0.06 -4.48
N TYR A 122 10.12 -0.55 -3.31
CA TYR A 122 10.44 0.17 -2.08
C TYR A 122 11.61 -0.46 -1.34
N TYR A 123 12.38 0.43 -0.76
CA TYR A 123 13.56 0.11 0.02
C TYR A 123 13.85 1.22 1.03
N PHE A 124 14.60 0.91 2.06
CA PHE A 124 15.07 1.90 3.02
C PHE A 124 16.49 2.36 2.67
N SER A 125 16.75 3.66 2.81
CA SER A 125 18.10 4.20 2.59
C SER A 125 19.12 3.50 3.47
N GLY A 126 20.26 3.14 2.89
CA GLY A 126 21.33 2.39 3.58
C GLY A 126 21.15 0.88 3.59
N GLN A 127 20.05 0.35 3.07
CA GLN A 127 19.82 -1.10 2.94
C GLN A 127 19.89 -1.56 1.49
N GLN A 128 20.39 -2.79 1.27
CA GLN A 128 20.49 -3.39 -0.08
C GLN A 128 19.19 -4.10 -0.49
N ASN A 129 18.36 -4.51 0.47
CA ASN A 129 17.14 -5.24 0.21
C ASN A 129 16.06 -4.29 -0.30
N GLN A 130 15.31 -4.76 -1.29
CA GLN A 130 14.18 -4.05 -1.86
C GLN A 130 13.02 -5.02 -2.11
N THR A 131 11.80 -4.49 -2.10
CA THR A 131 10.59 -5.23 -2.45
C THR A 131 9.97 -4.62 -3.69
N VAL A 132 9.47 -5.48 -4.58
CA VAL A 132 8.84 -5.08 -5.84
C VAL A 132 7.42 -5.63 -5.88
N ILE A 133 6.44 -4.75 -6.13
CA ILE A 133 5.05 -5.12 -6.36
C ILE A 133 4.67 -4.73 -7.80
N PRO A 134 4.53 -5.69 -8.73
CA PRO A 134 4.06 -5.43 -10.08
C PRO A 134 2.56 -5.71 -10.19
N THR A 135 1.81 -4.79 -10.76
CA THR A 135 0.40 -4.94 -11.13
C THR A 135 0.26 -4.90 -12.63
N THR A 136 -0.42 -5.88 -13.22
CA THR A 136 -0.59 -6.00 -14.67
C THR A 136 -2.04 -5.83 -15.08
N PHE A 137 -2.28 -5.01 -16.09
CA PHE A 137 -3.56 -4.77 -16.74
C PHE A 137 -3.51 -5.32 -18.16
N LYS A 138 -4.45 -6.19 -18.52
CA LYS A 138 -4.51 -6.79 -19.88
C LYS A 138 -5.72 -6.28 -20.63
N GLY A 139 -5.50 -5.77 -21.84
CA GLY A 139 -6.56 -5.42 -22.74
C GLY A 139 -7.24 -6.66 -23.38
N PRO A 140 -8.51 -6.54 -23.86
CA PRO A 140 -9.26 -5.30 -23.90
C PRO A 140 -9.78 -4.91 -22.51
N MET A 141 -9.63 -3.64 -22.16
CA MET A 141 -10.08 -3.09 -20.89
C MET A 141 -10.44 -1.62 -21.07
N GLU A 142 -11.60 -1.21 -20.53
CA GLU A 142 -12.01 0.18 -20.50
C GLU A 142 -12.78 0.45 -19.22
N GLY A 143 -12.31 1.38 -18.40
CA GLY A 143 -12.96 1.77 -17.17
C GLY A 143 -12.03 2.04 -16.01
N ASN A 144 -12.65 2.42 -14.88
CA ASN A 144 -11.94 2.62 -13.62
C ASN A 144 -11.49 1.28 -13.05
N TYR A 145 -10.35 1.27 -12.40
CA TYR A 145 -9.84 0.09 -11.71
C TYR A 145 -9.44 0.41 -10.27
N LEU A 146 -9.53 -0.63 -9.44
CA LEU A 146 -8.92 -0.72 -8.14
C LEU A 146 -8.19 -2.06 -8.07
N LYS A 147 -6.88 -2.03 -7.90
CA LYS A 147 -6.04 -3.23 -7.78
C LYS A 147 -5.37 -3.24 -6.42
N HIS A 148 -5.45 -4.38 -5.77
CA HIS A 148 -4.79 -4.66 -4.52
C HIS A 148 -3.69 -5.68 -4.75
N ASP A 149 -2.49 -5.39 -4.27
CA ASP A 149 -1.34 -6.28 -4.33
C ASP A 149 -0.67 -6.39 -2.96
N GLU A 150 -0.28 -7.59 -2.58
CA GLU A 150 0.44 -7.87 -1.35
C GLU A 150 1.87 -8.34 -1.62
N VAL A 151 2.75 -8.03 -0.66
CA VAL A 151 4.12 -8.53 -0.62
C VAL A 151 4.16 -9.88 0.06
N ASP A 152 4.85 -10.83 -0.53
CA ASP A 152 5.14 -12.10 0.16
C ASP A 152 5.90 -11.84 1.47
N ALA A 153 5.53 -12.55 2.53
CA ALA A 153 6.14 -12.37 3.85
C ALA A 153 7.68 -12.49 3.83
N GLY A 154 8.21 -13.37 2.97
CA GLY A 154 9.67 -13.57 2.79
C GLY A 154 10.37 -12.42 2.06
N SER A 155 9.62 -11.56 1.36
CA SER A 155 10.14 -10.41 0.61
C SER A 155 9.93 -9.07 1.34
N THR A 156 9.48 -9.11 2.59
CA THR A 156 9.22 -7.92 3.40
C THR A 156 10.54 -7.24 3.79
N VAL A 157 10.64 -5.94 3.51
CA VAL A 157 11.80 -5.10 3.90
C VAL A 157 11.39 -4.20 5.05
N TRP A 158 12.16 -4.23 6.14
CA TRP A 158 11.90 -3.46 7.35
C TRP A 158 12.76 -2.21 7.44
N SER A 159 12.23 -1.13 7.99
CA SER A 159 13.00 0.08 8.29
C SER A 159 14.12 -0.21 9.30
N PRO A 160 15.16 0.65 9.37
CA PRO A 160 16.05 0.61 10.52
C PRO A 160 15.29 0.74 11.82
N CYS A 161 15.80 0.08 12.88
CA CYS A 161 15.19 0.14 14.20
C CYS A 161 15.44 1.49 14.85
N GLY A 162 14.36 2.15 15.28
CA GLY A 162 14.43 3.30 16.20
C GLY A 162 15.05 4.57 15.65
N GLU A 163 15.25 4.66 14.35
CA GLU A 163 15.78 5.83 13.68
C GLU A 163 14.81 6.36 12.63
N GLN A 164 15.02 7.59 12.22
CA GLN A 164 14.27 8.18 11.11
C GLN A 164 14.61 7.44 9.81
N GLY A 165 13.88 6.37 9.51
CA GLY A 165 14.04 5.64 8.26
C GLY A 165 13.53 6.47 7.09
N MET A 166 14.37 6.61 6.04
CA MET A 166 13.92 7.18 4.78
C MET A 166 13.40 6.04 3.90
N LEU A 167 12.08 6.00 3.70
CA LEU A 167 11.42 5.10 2.77
C LEU A 167 11.53 5.66 1.36
N ASN A 168 12.14 4.89 0.47
CA ASN A 168 12.18 5.19 -0.95
C ASN A 168 11.13 4.35 -1.66
N ILE A 169 10.31 4.99 -2.48
CA ILE A 169 9.31 4.36 -3.33
C ILE A 169 9.59 4.77 -4.77
N LYS A 170 9.94 3.82 -5.62
CA LYS A 170 10.03 4.03 -7.06
C LYS A 170 8.78 3.45 -7.70
N SER A 171 7.88 4.31 -8.15
CA SER A 171 6.69 3.94 -8.91
C SER A 171 7.00 4.06 -10.41
N GLU A 172 6.56 3.09 -11.19
CA GLU A 172 6.69 3.09 -12.65
C GLU A 172 5.39 2.60 -13.27
N VAL A 173 4.95 3.29 -14.32
CA VAL A 173 3.79 2.88 -15.14
C VAL A 173 4.23 2.81 -16.59
N ARG A 174 3.80 1.76 -17.32
CA ARG A 174 4.15 1.58 -18.73
C ARG A 174 3.06 0.84 -19.49
N ILE A 175 3.03 1.05 -20.82
CA ILE A 175 2.17 0.33 -21.78
C ILE A 175 3.04 -0.37 -22.81
N VAL A 176 2.72 -1.63 -23.12
CA VAL A 176 3.33 -2.44 -24.18
C VAL A 176 2.24 -3.19 -24.97
N PRO A 177 2.41 -3.49 -26.27
CA PRO A 177 3.56 -3.18 -27.12
C PRO A 177 3.61 -1.70 -27.52
N MET A 178 4.77 -1.30 -28.04
CA MET A 178 4.98 0.09 -28.51
C MET A 178 4.22 0.42 -29.81
N THR A 179 3.72 -0.57 -30.52
CA THR A 179 3.10 -0.46 -31.85
C THR A 179 1.59 -0.68 -31.83
N ALA A 180 0.93 -0.27 -30.76
CA ALA A 180 -0.53 -0.32 -30.68
C ALA A 180 -1.19 0.48 -31.81
N LYS A 181 -2.29 -0.04 -32.39
CA LYS A 181 -2.97 0.54 -33.56
C LYS A 181 -3.86 1.71 -33.20
N GLY A 182 -4.41 1.73 -32.00
CA GLY A 182 -5.24 2.78 -31.46
C GLY A 182 -4.64 3.49 -30.27
N LEU A 183 -5.39 4.42 -29.69
CA LEU A 183 -5.00 5.16 -28.50
C LEU A 183 -5.22 4.28 -27.27
N ASN A 184 -4.17 4.06 -26.53
CA ASN A 184 -4.21 3.35 -25.25
C ASN A 184 -3.82 4.31 -24.14
N LEU A 185 -4.48 4.18 -23.01
CA LEU A 185 -4.33 5.03 -21.85
C LEU A 185 -4.27 4.15 -20.57
N LEU A 186 -3.32 4.42 -19.72
CA LEU A 186 -3.33 3.93 -18.35
C LEU A 186 -3.02 5.11 -17.45
N THR A 187 -4.02 5.54 -16.73
CA THR A 187 -3.84 6.57 -15.72
C THR A 187 -3.73 5.91 -14.39
N VAL A 188 -3.00 6.55 -13.56
CA VAL A 188 -3.05 6.33 -12.18
C VAL A 188 -3.82 7.53 -11.58
N ASP A 189 -4.82 8.05 -12.31
CA ASP A 189 -5.67 9.19 -12.01
C ASP A 189 -7.13 8.90 -12.42
N THR A 190 -8.12 9.37 -11.65
CA THR A 190 -9.54 9.29 -11.99
C THR A 190 -10.07 10.65 -12.41
N VAL A 191 -11.13 10.67 -13.24
CA VAL A 191 -11.82 11.88 -13.73
C VAL A 191 -12.25 12.83 -12.61
N ASP A 192 -12.37 12.35 -11.38
CA ASP A 192 -12.72 13.11 -10.19
C ASP A 192 -11.51 13.64 -9.40
N ALA A 193 -10.33 13.75 -10.05
CA ALA A 193 -9.12 14.45 -9.58
C ALA A 193 -8.50 13.98 -8.25
N LYS A 194 -8.63 12.70 -7.88
CA LYS A 194 -7.87 12.16 -6.74
C LYS A 194 -7.35 10.75 -7.02
N PHE A 195 -6.22 10.73 -7.74
CA PHE A 195 -5.43 9.52 -7.83
C PHE A 195 -4.70 9.25 -6.52
N SER A 196 -4.72 7.99 -6.11
CA SER A 196 -3.94 7.57 -4.95
C SER A 196 -3.31 6.19 -5.13
N GLN A 197 -2.05 6.11 -4.73
CA GLN A 197 -1.43 4.85 -4.33
C GLN A 197 -1.51 4.78 -2.81
N LYS A 198 -2.18 3.77 -2.30
CA LYS A 198 -2.30 3.56 -0.89
C LYS A 198 -1.36 2.42 -0.50
N TYR A 199 -0.43 2.68 0.40
CA TYR A 199 0.52 1.70 0.91
C TYR A 199 0.13 1.31 2.33
N TYR A 200 0.01 0.01 2.57
CA TYR A 200 -0.29 -0.55 3.87
C TYR A 200 0.98 -0.79 4.67
N VAL A 201 1.00 -0.26 5.88
CA VAL A 201 2.16 -0.25 6.78
C VAL A 201 1.88 -1.16 7.98
N GLN A 202 2.82 -2.03 8.27
CA GLN A 202 2.86 -2.81 9.50
C GLN A 202 4.01 -2.37 10.38
N TRP A 203 3.83 -2.49 11.69
CA TRP A 203 4.79 -2.12 12.71
C TRP A 203 5.22 -3.35 13.51
N GLN A 204 6.44 -3.33 14.01
CA GLN A 204 6.90 -4.29 15.01
C GLN A 204 7.90 -3.65 15.95
N LYS A 205 8.04 -4.23 17.15
CA LYS A 205 9.11 -3.88 18.07
C LYS A 205 10.44 -4.42 17.56
N CYS A 206 11.49 -3.70 17.87
CA CYS A 206 12.84 -4.14 17.57
C CYS A 206 13.32 -5.20 18.56
N ASP A 207 13.95 -6.25 18.09
CA ASP A 207 14.46 -7.36 18.90
C ASP A 207 15.77 -7.04 19.66
N GLY A 208 16.04 -5.78 20.00
CA GLY A 208 17.22 -5.39 20.79
C GLY A 208 18.59 -5.79 20.23
N LYS A 209 18.64 -6.47 19.09
CA LYS A 209 19.88 -6.82 18.36
C LYS A 209 20.09 -5.80 17.26
N THR A 210 21.01 -4.91 17.52
CA THR A 210 21.47 -3.90 16.57
C THR A 210 21.96 -4.53 15.27
N GLY A 211 21.42 -4.07 14.16
CA GLY A 211 22.09 -4.08 12.84
C GLY A 211 22.01 -5.39 12.07
N GLY A 212 21.26 -5.37 10.97
CA GLY A 212 21.37 -6.36 9.89
C GLY A 212 20.28 -7.42 9.93
N GLY A 213 19.39 -7.33 8.97
CA GLY A 213 18.25 -8.18 8.72
C GLY A 213 18.48 -9.65 9.01
N SER A 214 17.71 -10.18 9.92
CA SER A 214 17.28 -11.58 9.88
C SER A 214 16.20 -11.81 10.94
N GLY A 215 14.97 -12.09 10.49
CA GLY A 215 14.14 -13.10 11.11
C GLY A 215 13.51 -12.82 12.49
N GLY A 216 12.90 -11.65 12.70
CA GLY A 216 11.77 -11.60 13.61
C GLY A 216 10.60 -12.32 12.95
N GLN A 217 9.99 -13.33 13.59
CA GLN A 217 8.76 -13.92 13.06
C GLN A 217 7.73 -12.78 12.87
N PRO A 218 7.08 -12.69 11.70
CA PRO A 218 6.03 -11.70 11.50
C PRO A 218 4.94 -11.98 12.51
N ILE A 219 4.76 -11.07 13.47
CA ILE A 219 3.56 -10.99 14.28
C ILE A 219 2.43 -10.84 13.27
N GLY A 220 1.43 -11.71 13.38
CA GLY A 220 0.38 -11.88 12.38
C GLY A 220 -0.02 -10.56 11.75
N ARG A 221 -0.04 -10.53 10.43
CA ARG A 221 -0.45 -9.36 9.64
C ARG A 221 -1.75 -8.80 10.22
N PRO A 222 -1.85 -7.49 10.44
CA PRO A 222 -3.13 -6.92 10.83
C PRO A 222 -4.14 -7.30 9.75
N PRO A 223 -5.40 -7.65 10.13
CA PRO A 223 -6.42 -7.90 9.16
C PRO A 223 -6.54 -6.65 8.27
N MET A 224 -6.51 -6.84 6.97
CA MET A 224 -6.72 -5.78 6.01
C MET A 224 -8.06 -5.12 6.31
N PRO A 225 -8.17 -3.79 6.32
CA PRO A 225 -9.48 -3.15 6.35
C PRO A 225 -10.28 -3.74 5.19
N GLY A 226 -11.42 -4.38 5.50
CA GLY A 226 -12.17 -5.25 4.61
C GLY A 226 -12.24 -4.72 3.20
N PHE A 227 -11.68 -5.48 2.29
CA PHE A 227 -11.86 -5.28 0.85
C PHE A 227 -13.31 -5.67 0.58
N ASP A 228 -14.19 -4.68 0.50
CA ASP A 228 -15.58 -4.88 0.15
C ASP A 228 -15.64 -5.10 -1.37
N GLU A 229 -15.49 -6.34 -1.82
CA GLU A 229 -15.69 -6.73 -3.22
C GLU A 229 -17.09 -6.35 -3.74
N GLY A 230 -18.03 -6.03 -2.87
CA GLY A 230 -19.40 -5.64 -3.22
C GLY A 230 -19.52 -4.26 -3.85
N ASN A 231 -18.47 -3.44 -3.85
CA ASN A 231 -18.47 -2.08 -4.43
C ASN A 231 -17.54 -1.90 -5.66
N LEU A 232 -17.06 -2.98 -6.22
CA LEU A 232 -16.55 -3.01 -7.59
C LEU A 232 -17.75 -2.77 -8.50
N GLY A 233 -17.79 -1.59 -9.10
CA GLY A 233 -18.90 -1.08 -9.90
C GLY A 233 -19.56 -2.18 -10.72
N ARG A 234 -20.88 -2.21 -10.66
CA ARG A 234 -21.73 -3.08 -11.47
C ARG A 234 -21.15 -3.12 -12.87
N GLU A 235 -20.77 -4.32 -13.28
CA GLU A 235 -20.59 -4.67 -14.68
C GLU A 235 -21.80 -4.12 -15.43
N VAL A 236 -21.56 -3.12 -16.25
CA VAL A 236 -22.59 -2.59 -17.13
C VAL A 236 -22.72 -3.63 -18.24
N ASP A 237 -23.73 -4.50 -18.12
CA ASP A 237 -24.17 -5.34 -19.22
C ASP A 237 -24.50 -4.44 -20.41
N LEU A 238 -23.60 -4.41 -21.37
CA LEU A 238 -23.87 -3.86 -22.69
C LEU A 238 -24.59 -4.95 -23.50
N ASN A 239 -25.92 -4.89 -23.48
CA ASN A 239 -26.75 -5.46 -24.53
C ASN A 239 -26.70 -4.58 -25.77
#